data_47cbb4081bc3e7d2232f67508cd47510
#
_entry.id   47cbb4081bc3e7d2232f67508cd47510
#
_cell.length_a   1.000
_cell.length_b   1.000
_cell.length_c   1.000
_cell.angle_alpha   90.00
_cell.angle_beta   90.00
_cell.angle_gamma   90.00
#
_symmetry.space_group_name_H-M   'P 1'
#
loop_
_entity.id
_entity.type
_entity.pdbx_description
1 polymer ?
#
loop_
_entity_poly.entity_id
_entity_poly.type
_entity_poly.pdbx_seq_one_letter_code
_entity_poly.pdbx_strand_id
1 'polypeptide(L)'
;MKTKYYFSILTSVLLLCSCSEKTLEPITGSLGKPGVVTDVNVEPIAGGAVVSYRIPNSEDILAVKAVYTLTNGKETERVASFYENKIKIEGYNDTIPNKANIYVINRAQELSDPVEVTFTPLESSLSKAIKTISIVQDFGGAQYNWRNEDKAPLTMEFLAQDSLGQMQTMRIMTSEADSNRYSLRGYKAEPRYFGMIMRDNFDNASDTIFPSEGQITPLFEEKLNKKKMVVMKLGSDASFTNWEGMDSYLIDD
;
A
#
# COMPACT_ATOMS: atom_id res chain seq x y z
N MET A 1 -4.27 -41.42 50.35
CA MET A 1 -4.71 -40.73 49.08
C MET A 1 -4.62 -39.19 49.14
N LYS A 2 -4.69 -38.54 50.28
CA LYS A 2 -4.67 -37.06 50.41
C LYS A 2 -3.30 -36.42 50.11
N THR A 3 -2.19 -37.08 50.33
CA THR A 3 -0.83 -36.56 50.16
C THR A 3 -0.43 -36.37 48.66
N LYS A 4 -1.00 -37.15 47.75
CA LYS A 4 -0.72 -37.03 46.30
C LYS A 4 -1.34 -35.76 45.69
N TYR A 5 -2.45 -35.28 46.20
CA TYR A 5 -3.10 -34.06 45.74
C TYR A 5 -2.35 -32.79 46.13
N TYR A 6 -1.76 -32.78 47.33
CA TYR A 6 -0.96 -31.63 47.79
C TYR A 6 0.34 -31.47 46.99
N PHE A 7 0.94 -32.58 46.57
CA PHE A 7 2.15 -32.57 45.75
C PHE A 7 1.83 -32.06 44.33
N SER A 8 0.70 -32.46 43.74
CA SER A 8 0.25 -32.00 42.42
C SER A 8 -0.12 -30.51 42.42
N ILE A 9 -0.74 -30.00 43.47
CA ILE A 9 -1.08 -28.57 43.62
C ILE A 9 0.18 -27.74 43.83
N LEU A 10 1.15 -28.20 44.59
CA LEU A 10 2.42 -27.51 44.81
C LEU A 10 3.23 -27.41 43.51
N THR A 11 3.23 -28.47 42.68
CA THR A 11 3.92 -28.46 41.37
C THR A 11 3.23 -27.52 40.37
N SER A 12 1.90 -27.39 40.40
CA SER A 12 1.13 -26.49 39.55
C SER A 12 1.34 -25.01 39.91
N VAL A 13 1.52 -24.69 41.19
CA VAL A 13 1.78 -23.30 41.62
C VAL A 13 3.20 -22.85 41.30
N LEU A 14 4.18 -23.75 41.26
CA LEU A 14 5.56 -23.44 40.87
C LEU A 14 5.72 -23.12 39.38
N LEU A 15 4.80 -23.55 38.51
CA LEU A 15 4.83 -23.27 37.07
C LEU A 15 4.27 -21.89 36.71
N LEU A 16 3.63 -21.19 37.63
CA LEU A 16 3.06 -19.86 37.39
C LEU A 16 4.02 -18.69 37.69
N CYS A 17 5.20 -18.94 38.22
CA CYS A 17 6.17 -17.89 38.57
C CYS A 17 7.30 -17.69 37.55
N SER A 18 7.20 -18.22 36.33
CA SER A 18 8.30 -18.19 35.37
C SER A 18 8.08 -17.26 34.17
N CYS A 19 7.44 -16.11 34.39
CA CYS A 19 7.48 -15.02 33.40
C CYS A 19 7.86 -13.71 34.10
N SER A 20 9.12 -13.57 34.50
CA SER A 20 9.69 -12.23 34.59
C SER A 20 10.22 -11.87 33.19
N GLU A 21 9.48 -11.07 32.44
CA GLU A 21 10.05 -10.36 31.31
C GLU A 21 11.22 -9.55 31.87
N LYS A 22 12.44 -9.93 31.48
CA LYS A 22 13.59 -9.07 31.68
C LYS A 22 13.36 -7.86 30.76
N THR A 23 12.94 -6.76 31.34
CA THR A 23 13.02 -5.46 30.69
C THR A 23 14.47 -5.31 30.24
N LEU A 24 14.67 -5.15 28.92
CA LEU A 24 16.01 -4.89 28.36
C LEU A 24 16.46 -3.53 28.92
N GLU A 25 17.32 -3.57 29.93
CA GLU A 25 17.97 -2.37 30.41
C GLU A 25 18.92 -1.83 29.33
N PRO A 26 19.01 -0.49 29.18
CA PRO A 26 19.97 0.10 28.25
C PRO A 26 21.38 -0.36 28.57
N ILE A 27 22.14 -0.74 27.54
CA ILE A 27 23.51 -1.27 27.69
C ILE A 27 24.50 -0.20 28.16
N THR A 28 24.14 1.07 28.01
CA THR A 28 24.95 2.23 28.40
C THR A 28 24.19 3.11 29.39
N GLY A 29 24.88 3.58 30.44
CA GLY A 29 24.32 4.57 31.35
C GLY A 29 23.92 5.84 30.59
N SER A 30 22.84 6.49 31.07
CA SER A 30 22.39 7.78 30.52
C SER A 30 23.43 8.88 30.83
N LEU A 31 23.72 9.72 29.82
CA LEU A 31 24.43 11.00 30.02
C LEU A 31 23.44 12.13 30.34
N GLY A 32 22.18 11.80 30.61
CA GLY A 32 21.08 12.72 30.83
C GLY A 32 20.26 12.95 29.56
N LYS A 33 19.23 13.77 29.70
CA LYS A 33 18.31 14.10 28.62
C LYS A 33 19.06 14.69 27.41
N PRO A 34 18.88 14.14 26.19
CA PRO A 34 19.60 14.63 25.02
C PRO A 34 19.14 16.03 24.61
N GLY A 35 20.05 16.77 23.94
CA GLY A 35 19.71 18.05 23.32
C GLY A 35 18.73 17.89 22.16
N VAL A 36 18.08 18.97 21.77
CA VAL A 36 17.11 19.00 20.66
C VAL A 36 17.82 19.13 19.30
N VAL A 37 17.13 18.79 18.21
CA VAL A 37 17.58 19.09 16.85
C VAL A 37 17.61 20.61 16.61
N THR A 38 18.54 21.06 15.76
CA THR A 38 18.69 22.48 15.34
C THR A 38 18.66 22.59 13.82
N ASP A 39 18.65 23.82 13.30
CA ASP A 39 18.67 24.11 11.86
C ASP A 39 17.57 23.33 11.09
N VAL A 40 16.37 23.32 11.65
CA VAL A 40 15.25 22.54 11.08
C VAL A 40 14.71 23.23 9.84
N ASN A 41 14.67 22.49 8.73
CA ASN A 41 14.05 22.91 7.47
C ASN A 41 13.02 21.88 7.05
N VAL A 42 11.88 22.33 6.52
CA VAL A 42 10.75 21.47 6.14
C VAL A 42 10.46 21.64 4.66
N GLU A 43 10.51 20.56 3.90
CA GLU A 43 10.22 20.51 2.48
C GLU A 43 8.96 19.65 2.25
N PRO A 44 7.85 20.22 1.75
CA PRO A 44 6.65 19.46 1.43
C PRO A 44 6.89 18.47 0.30
N ILE A 45 6.33 17.27 0.44
CA ILE A 45 6.32 16.23 -0.59
C ILE A 45 4.91 15.67 -0.78
N ALA A 46 4.71 14.80 -1.77
CA ALA A 46 3.44 14.11 -1.98
C ALA A 46 3.05 13.30 -0.74
N GLY A 47 1.90 13.66 -0.13
CA GLY A 47 1.38 13.02 1.07
C GLY A 47 2.22 13.20 2.33
N GLY A 48 3.06 14.25 2.42
CA GLY A 48 3.88 14.47 3.61
C GLY A 48 4.90 15.59 3.52
N ALA A 49 6.00 15.44 4.25
CA ALA A 49 7.15 16.34 4.24
C ALA A 49 8.46 15.62 4.55
N VAL A 50 9.56 16.16 4.06
CA VAL A 50 10.90 15.82 4.50
C VAL A 50 11.38 16.92 5.46
N VAL A 51 11.74 16.53 6.68
CA VAL A 51 12.29 17.42 7.69
C VAL A 51 13.79 17.17 7.75
N SER A 52 14.58 18.18 7.38
CA SER A 52 16.03 18.18 7.50
C SER A 52 16.43 18.91 8.78
N TYR A 53 17.46 18.42 9.45
CA TYR A 53 17.89 18.96 10.74
C TYR A 53 19.37 18.71 10.99
N ARG A 54 19.91 19.41 11.99
CA ARG A 54 21.21 19.11 12.56
C ARG A 54 21.01 18.40 13.90
N ILE A 55 21.67 17.27 14.08
CA ILE A 55 21.69 16.50 15.34
C ILE A 55 22.66 17.19 16.31
N PRO A 56 22.33 17.30 17.63
CA PRO A 56 23.25 17.84 18.62
C PRO A 56 24.54 17.01 18.71
N ASN A 57 25.64 17.68 19.04
CA ASN A 57 26.93 17.01 19.17
C ASN A 57 27.04 16.32 20.54
N SER A 58 26.63 15.04 20.59
CA SER A 58 26.75 14.17 21.76
C SER A 58 27.05 12.75 21.31
N GLU A 59 27.86 12.02 22.07
CA GLU A 59 28.31 10.65 21.73
C GLU A 59 27.28 9.57 22.03
N ASP A 60 26.24 9.87 22.81
CA ASP A 60 25.22 8.92 23.24
C ASP A 60 23.93 8.96 22.40
N ILE A 61 23.86 9.76 21.33
CA ILE A 61 22.70 9.83 20.47
C ILE A 61 22.56 8.55 19.65
N LEU A 62 21.36 8.01 19.65
CA LEU A 62 20.97 6.81 18.92
C LEU A 62 20.25 7.14 17.61
N ALA A 63 19.23 8.00 17.68
CA ALA A 63 18.31 8.24 16.57
C ALA A 63 17.56 9.57 16.74
N VAL A 64 16.86 9.95 15.67
CA VAL A 64 15.85 11.05 15.70
C VAL A 64 14.50 10.42 15.39
N LYS A 65 13.47 10.80 16.16
CA LYS A 65 12.10 10.31 16.02
C LYS A 65 11.15 11.46 15.72
N ALA A 66 10.30 11.28 14.71
CA ALA A 66 9.15 12.12 14.46
C ALA A 66 7.88 11.42 14.95
N VAL A 67 7.05 12.13 15.71
CA VAL A 67 5.72 11.68 16.15
C VAL A 67 4.68 12.62 15.58
N TYR A 68 3.68 12.08 14.89
CA TYR A 68 2.65 12.86 14.22
C TYR A 68 1.34 12.07 14.13
N THR A 69 0.25 12.79 13.90
CA THR A 69 -1.09 12.19 13.77
C THR A 69 -1.55 12.28 12.32
N LEU A 70 -1.93 11.15 11.74
CA LEU A 70 -2.51 11.06 10.40
C LEU A 70 -3.92 11.64 10.36
N THR A 71 -4.44 11.94 9.19
CA THR A 71 -5.79 12.47 8.95
C THR A 71 -6.89 11.59 9.56
N ASN A 72 -6.67 10.28 9.64
CA ASN A 72 -7.59 9.31 10.27
C ASN A 72 -7.51 9.29 11.82
N GLY A 73 -6.73 10.18 12.45
CA GLY A 73 -6.55 10.27 13.89
C GLY A 73 -5.55 9.27 14.48
N LYS A 74 -4.91 8.44 13.66
CA LYS A 74 -3.90 7.47 14.11
C LYS A 74 -2.57 8.17 14.38
N GLU A 75 -2.07 8.05 15.61
CA GLU A 75 -0.71 8.47 15.93
C GLU A 75 0.29 7.52 15.28
N THR A 76 1.30 8.09 14.68
CA THR A 76 2.32 7.38 13.90
C THR A 76 3.69 7.95 14.24
N GLU A 77 4.70 7.10 14.20
CA GLU A 77 6.08 7.51 14.40
C GLU A 77 6.99 7.06 13.27
N ARG A 78 8.03 7.84 13.04
CA ARG A 78 9.16 7.50 12.16
C ARG A 78 10.44 7.70 12.92
N VAL A 79 11.42 6.85 12.64
CA VAL A 79 12.75 6.92 13.25
C VAL A 79 13.79 6.97 12.15
N ALA A 80 14.69 7.94 12.24
CA ALA A 80 15.87 8.07 11.40
C ALA A 80 17.10 7.78 12.25
N SER A 81 18.09 7.09 11.70
CA SER A 81 19.31 6.77 12.43
C SER A 81 20.15 8.01 12.70
N PHE A 82 21.08 7.94 13.65
CA PHE A 82 22.05 9.02 13.94
C PHE A 82 22.83 9.51 12.70
N TYR A 83 23.02 8.63 11.72
CA TYR A 83 23.76 8.97 10.49
C TYR A 83 22.93 9.73 9.46
N GLU A 84 21.62 9.87 9.69
CA GLU A 84 20.69 10.56 8.81
C GLU A 84 20.37 11.94 9.37
N ASN A 85 20.49 12.97 8.53
CA ASN A 85 20.18 14.36 8.87
C ASN A 85 18.80 14.80 8.38
N LYS A 86 17.94 13.84 8.02
CA LYS A 86 16.59 14.08 7.55
C LYS A 86 15.66 12.92 7.94
N ILE A 87 14.39 13.26 8.14
CA ILE A 87 13.33 12.29 8.43
C ILE A 87 12.14 12.58 7.52
N LYS A 88 11.52 11.52 7.01
CA LYS A 88 10.37 11.60 6.12
C LYS A 88 9.09 11.36 6.91
N ILE A 89 8.17 12.30 6.84
CA ILE A 89 6.83 12.25 7.42
C ILE A 89 5.87 11.96 6.28
N GLU A 90 5.10 10.88 6.34
CA GLU A 90 4.24 10.39 5.26
C GLU A 90 2.90 9.89 5.78
N GLY A 91 1.94 9.72 4.89
CA GLY A 91 0.66 9.08 5.15
C GLY A 91 -0.53 10.03 5.13
N TYR A 92 -0.33 11.25 4.70
CA TYR A 92 -1.41 12.23 4.54
C TYR A 92 -2.06 12.11 3.15
N ASN A 93 -3.38 12.14 3.14
CA ASN A 93 -4.16 12.18 1.89
C ASN A 93 -4.93 13.51 1.74
N ASP A 94 -4.48 14.53 2.45
CA ASP A 94 -4.99 15.90 2.40
C ASP A 94 -3.87 16.90 2.10
N THR A 95 -4.25 18.14 1.90
CA THR A 95 -3.33 19.28 1.65
C THR A 95 -3.55 20.40 2.65
N ILE A 96 -3.91 20.06 3.90
CA ILE A 96 -4.07 21.00 4.99
C ILE A 96 -2.81 21.09 5.84
N PRO A 97 -2.61 22.19 6.60
CA PRO A 97 -1.50 22.29 7.54
C PRO A 97 -1.57 21.23 8.64
N ASN A 98 -0.48 20.50 8.82
CA ASN A 98 -0.29 19.46 9.82
C ASN A 98 0.92 19.77 10.69
N LYS A 99 1.03 19.10 11.85
CA LYS A 99 2.11 19.27 12.81
C LYS A 99 2.77 17.92 13.12
N ALA A 100 4.07 17.98 13.40
CA ALA A 100 4.81 16.84 13.93
C ALA A 100 5.77 17.30 15.00
N ASN A 101 6.06 16.42 15.98
CA ASN A 101 7.04 16.63 17.02
C ASN A 101 8.29 15.82 16.72
N ILE A 102 9.45 16.47 16.67
CA ILE A 102 10.73 15.86 16.42
C ILE A 102 11.48 15.72 17.75
N TYR A 103 11.95 14.50 18.04
CA TYR A 103 12.69 14.17 19.26
C TYR A 103 14.06 13.58 18.89
N VAL A 104 15.04 13.84 19.71
CA VAL A 104 16.29 13.08 19.72
C VAL A 104 16.19 11.95 20.75
N ILE A 105 16.68 10.78 20.42
CA ILE A 105 16.71 9.60 21.30
C ILE A 105 18.18 9.29 21.61
N ASN A 106 18.53 9.14 22.89
CA ASN A 106 19.84 8.68 23.29
C ASN A 106 19.90 7.15 23.42
N ARG A 107 21.09 6.60 23.66
CA ARG A 107 21.31 5.13 23.83
C ARG A 107 20.63 4.58 25.08
N ALA A 108 20.29 5.42 26.06
CA ALA A 108 19.50 5.09 27.23
C ALA A 108 17.99 5.14 26.96
N GLN A 109 17.56 5.39 25.71
CA GLN A 109 16.15 5.51 25.30
C GLN A 109 15.42 6.73 25.88
N GLU A 110 16.14 7.72 26.37
CA GLU A 110 15.55 8.98 26.82
C GLU A 110 15.30 9.91 25.63
N LEU A 111 14.18 10.65 25.68
CA LEU A 111 13.77 11.60 24.65
C LEU A 111 14.18 13.02 25.02
N SER A 112 14.59 13.79 24.04
CA SER A 112 14.75 15.26 24.15
C SER A 112 13.40 15.94 24.38
N ASP A 113 13.43 17.26 24.59
CA ASP A 113 12.24 18.08 24.40
C ASP A 113 11.80 18.03 22.92
N PRO A 114 10.48 18.14 22.64
CA PRO A 114 9.99 18.16 21.27
C PRO A 114 10.36 19.46 20.54
N VAL A 115 10.70 19.33 19.27
CA VAL A 115 10.73 20.45 18.34
C VAL A 115 9.52 20.31 17.42
N GLU A 116 8.51 21.18 17.61
CA GLU A 116 7.32 21.19 16.77
C GLU A 116 7.66 21.76 15.38
N VAL A 117 7.24 21.04 14.34
CA VAL A 117 7.31 21.48 12.95
C VAL A 117 5.91 21.51 12.35
N THR A 118 5.66 22.50 11.49
CA THR A 118 4.40 22.61 10.73
C THR A 118 4.71 22.45 9.24
N PHE A 119 3.88 21.72 8.53
CA PHE A 119 3.99 21.49 7.10
C PHE A 119 2.61 21.34 6.46
N THR A 120 2.55 21.61 5.16
CA THR A 120 1.36 21.35 4.34
C THR A 120 1.76 20.33 3.28
N PRO A 121 1.23 19.07 3.32
CA PRO A 121 1.55 18.07 2.33
C PRO A 121 1.15 18.52 0.93
N LEU A 122 1.91 18.11 -0.08
CA LEU A 122 1.45 18.15 -1.46
C LEU A 122 0.44 17.04 -1.70
N GLU A 123 -0.32 17.14 -2.79
CA GLU A 123 -1.28 16.13 -3.19
C GLU A 123 -0.67 14.72 -3.17
N SER A 124 -1.32 13.78 -2.49
CA SER A 124 -0.81 12.42 -2.30
C SER A 124 -0.76 11.64 -3.63
N SER A 125 0.13 10.65 -3.68
CA SER A 125 0.22 9.74 -4.82
C SER A 125 -1.08 8.96 -5.04
N LEU A 126 -1.78 8.60 -3.96
CA LEU A 126 -3.09 7.97 -4.01
C LEU A 126 -4.12 8.89 -4.68
N SER A 127 -4.21 10.15 -4.24
CA SER A 127 -5.15 11.14 -4.80
C SER A 127 -4.90 11.40 -6.29
N LYS A 128 -3.62 11.53 -6.68
CA LYS A 128 -3.23 11.68 -8.10
C LYS A 128 -3.66 10.47 -8.92
N ALA A 129 -3.34 9.25 -8.45
CA ALA A 129 -3.63 8.01 -9.17
C ALA A 129 -5.14 7.79 -9.36
N ILE A 130 -5.96 8.07 -8.33
CA ILE A 130 -7.43 7.98 -8.37
C ILE A 130 -8.01 8.77 -9.54
N LYS A 131 -7.51 9.97 -9.80
CA LYS A 131 -7.97 10.84 -10.89
C LYS A 131 -7.72 10.29 -12.29
N THR A 132 -6.82 9.32 -12.43
CA THR A 132 -6.45 8.71 -13.70
C THR A 132 -7.16 7.40 -13.99
N ILE A 133 -7.96 6.89 -13.03
CA ILE A 133 -8.64 5.60 -13.17
C ILE A 133 -9.67 5.67 -14.28
N SER A 134 -9.60 4.70 -15.18
CA SER A 134 -10.57 4.48 -16.25
C SER A 134 -10.97 3.01 -16.26
N ILE A 135 -12.26 2.74 -16.22
CA ILE A 135 -12.85 1.41 -16.28
C ILE A 135 -13.72 1.34 -17.53
N VAL A 136 -13.37 0.45 -18.45
CA VAL A 136 -14.03 0.30 -19.74
C VAL A 136 -14.40 -1.16 -20.00
N GLN A 137 -15.32 -1.38 -20.93
CA GLN A 137 -15.68 -2.73 -21.37
C GLN A 137 -14.48 -3.46 -21.99
N ASP A 138 -14.41 -4.77 -21.73
CA ASP A 138 -13.41 -5.68 -22.32
C ASP A 138 -14.07 -7.02 -22.66
N PHE A 139 -13.36 -7.89 -23.35
CA PHE A 139 -13.82 -9.22 -23.69
C PHE A 139 -14.08 -10.07 -22.44
N GLY A 140 -15.33 -10.42 -22.23
CA GLY A 140 -15.79 -11.18 -21.06
C GLY A 140 -15.64 -10.46 -19.73
N GLY A 141 -15.58 -9.10 -19.71
CA GLY A 141 -15.42 -8.37 -18.46
C GLY A 141 -15.15 -6.89 -18.61
N ALA A 142 -14.31 -6.36 -17.71
CA ALA A 142 -13.91 -4.98 -17.66
C ALA A 142 -12.39 -4.83 -17.65
N GLN A 143 -11.88 -3.80 -18.32
CA GLN A 143 -10.49 -3.39 -18.28
C GLN A 143 -10.36 -2.14 -17.40
N TYR A 144 -9.43 -2.20 -16.46
CA TYR A 144 -9.06 -1.13 -15.54
C TYR A 144 -7.71 -0.57 -15.94
N ASN A 145 -7.63 0.75 -16.07
CA ASN A 145 -6.41 1.47 -16.41
C ASN A 145 -6.17 2.56 -15.36
N TRP A 146 -4.93 2.77 -14.97
CA TRP A 146 -4.54 3.86 -14.05
C TRP A 146 -3.07 4.22 -14.24
N ARG A 147 -2.70 5.39 -13.74
CA ARG A 147 -1.32 5.87 -13.68
C ARG A 147 -0.89 6.06 -12.23
N ASN A 148 0.38 5.78 -11.98
CA ASN A 148 1.04 5.94 -10.69
C ASN A 148 2.38 6.66 -10.91
N GLU A 149 2.30 7.94 -11.27
CA GLU A 149 3.47 8.74 -11.68
C GLU A 149 4.55 8.81 -10.58
N ASP A 150 4.14 8.80 -9.32
CA ASP A 150 5.05 8.84 -8.17
C ASP A 150 5.64 7.46 -7.84
N LYS A 151 5.24 6.39 -8.52
CA LYS A 151 5.64 5.00 -8.27
C LYS A 151 5.47 4.58 -6.81
N ALA A 152 4.42 5.07 -6.18
CA ALA A 152 4.08 4.73 -4.81
C ALA A 152 3.52 3.28 -4.72
N PRO A 153 3.72 2.55 -3.62
CA PRO A 153 3.10 1.24 -3.42
C PRO A 153 1.60 1.40 -3.20
N LEU A 154 0.81 1.26 -4.27
CA LEU A 154 -0.64 1.34 -4.25
C LEU A 154 -1.26 -0.04 -4.40
N THR A 155 -2.31 -0.29 -3.62
CA THR A 155 -3.10 -1.53 -3.65
C THR A 155 -4.44 -1.25 -4.30
N MET A 156 -4.78 -2.03 -5.31
CA MET A 156 -6.02 -1.97 -6.07
C MET A 156 -6.89 -3.17 -5.75
N GLU A 157 -8.14 -2.91 -5.39
CA GLU A 157 -9.20 -3.91 -5.25
C GLU A 157 -10.14 -3.79 -6.45
N PHE A 158 -10.21 -4.85 -7.26
CA PHE A 158 -11.08 -4.93 -8.43
C PHE A 158 -12.39 -5.59 -8.02
N LEU A 159 -13.49 -4.88 -8.22
CA LEU A 159 -14.82 -5.31 -7.82
C LEU A 159 -15.70 -5.59 -9.03
N ALA A 160 -16.58 -6.57 -8.87
CA ALA A 160 -17.66 -6.82 -9.82
C ALA A 160 -18.95 -7.16 -9.07
N GLN A 161 -20.08 -6.82 -9.68
CA GLN A 161 -21.40 -7.18 -9.18
C GLN A 161 -21.64 -8.69 -9.35
N ASP A 162 -22.08 -9.36 -8.30
CA ASP A 162 -22.46 -10.77 -8.32
C ASP A 162 -23.90 -10.96 -8.84
N SER A 163 -24.38 -12.21 -8.85
CA SER A 163 -25.73 -12.57 -9.28
C SER A 163 -26.84 -12.06 -8.36
N LEU A 164 -26.50 -11.65 -7.14
CA LEU A 164 -27.44 -11.09 -6.16
C LEU A 164 -27.45 -9.55 -6.19
N GLY A 165 -26.70 -8.95 -7.10
CA GLY A 165 -26.59 -7.50 -7.22
C GLY A 165 -25.59 -6.85 -6.25
N GLN A 166 -24.81 -7.63 -5.50
CA GLN A 166 -23.84 -7.12 -4.53
C GLN A 166 -22.45 -6.97 -5.15
N MET A 167 -21.74 -5.89 -4.78
CA MET A 167 -20.35 -5.70 -5.19
C MET A 167 -19.44 -6.60 -4.38
N GLN A 168 -18.63 -7.42 -5.06
CA GLN A 168 -17.67 -8.33 -4.46
C GLN A 168 -16.25 -8.00 -4.93
N THR A 169 -15.28 -8.09 -4.02
CA THR A 169 -13.86 -7.98 -4.37
C THR A 169 -13.42 -9.27 -5.06
N MET A 170 -13.10 -9.18 -6.33
CA MET A 170 -12.71 -10.31 -7.17
C MET A 170 -11.20 -10.51 -7.21
N ARG A 171 -10.44 -9.45 -7.09
CA ARG A 171 -8.98 -9.46 -7.12
C ARG A 171 -8.40 -8.30 -6.33
N ILE A 172 -7.29 -8.53 -5.67
CA ILE A 172 -6.46 -7.50 -5.03
C ILE A 172 -5.06 -7.59 -5.64
N MET A 173 -4.47 -6.44 -5.95
CA MET A 173 -3.13 -6.35 -6.52
C MET A 173 -2.43 -5.09 -5.98
N THR A 174 -1.15 -5.21 -5.66
CA THR A 174 -0.28 -4.06 -5.30
C THR A 174 0.71 -3.83 -6.43
N SER A 175 0.95 -2.57 -6.79
CA SER A 175 1.88 -2.19 -7.85
C SER A 175 2.50 -0.82 -7.59
N GLU A 176 3.79 -0.71 -7.93
CA GLU A 176 4.55 0.54 -7.97
C GLU A 176 4.83 1.01 -9.42
N ALA A 177 4.31 0.28 -10.41
CA ALA A 177 4.53 0.62 -11.80
C ALA A 177 3.85 1.95 -12.17
N ASP A 178 4.50 2.74 -13.02
CA ASP A 178 4.04 4.06 -13.49
C ASP A 178 2.67 3.99 -14.18
N SER A 179 2.49 3.05 -15.11
CA SER A 179 1.21 2.81 -15.77
C SER A 179 0.83 1.34 -15.68
N ASN A 180 -0.43 1.09 -15.45
CA ASN A 180 -0.94 -0.25 -15.22
C ASN A 180 -2.26 -0.46 -15.96
N ARG A 181 -2.47 -1.71 -16.34
CA ARG A 181 -3.71 -2.19 -16.93
C ARG A 181 -4.02 -3.59 -16.41
N TYR A 182 -5.27 -3.81 -16.02
CA TYR A 182 -5.76 -5.12 -15.61
C TYR A 182 -7.12 -5.40 -16.22
N SER A 183 -7.33 -6.62 -16.71
CA SER A 183 -8.61 -7.07 -17.26
C SER A 183 -9.23 -8.13 -16.36
N LEU A 184 -10.36 -7.83 -15.76
CA LEU A 184 -11.16 -8.76 -14.97
C LEU A 184 -12.13 -9.46 -15.92
N ARG A 185 -12.01 -10.78 -16.08
CA ARG A 185 -12.74 -11.57 -17.07
C ARG A 185 -13.54 -12.70 -16.43
N GLY A 186 -14.39 -13.36 -17.23
CA GLY A 186 -15.22 -14.49 -16.80
C GLY A 186 -16.69 -14.13 -16.60
N TYR A 187 -17.13 -13.00 -17.16
CA TYR A 187 -18.48 -12.49 -17.06
C TYR A 187 -19.22 -12.60 -18.39
N LYS A 188 -20.52 -12.87 -18.30
CA LYS A 188 -21.45 -12.85 -19.44
C LYS A 188 -21.60 -11.45 -20.01
N ALA A 189 -21.97 -11.38 -21.29
CA ALA A 189 -22.29 -10.14 -21.99
C ALA A 189 -23.65 -9.56 -21.53
N GLU A 190 -23.78 -9.31 -20.22
CA GLU A 190 -24.94 -8.73 -19.56
C GLU A 190 -24.51 -7.48 -18.81
N PRO A 191 -25.35 -6.41 -18.76
CA PRO A 191 -25.04 -5.19 -18.02
C PRO A 191 -24.78 -5.48 -16.53
N ARG A 192 -23.67 -4.97 -15.99
CA ARG A 192 -23.34 -5.08 -14.57
C ARG A 192 -22.41 -3.96 -14.11
N TYR A 193 -22.36 -3.76 -12.82
CA TYR A 193 -21.40 -2.85 -12.22
C TYR A 193 -20.04 -3.53 -12.05
N PHE A 194 -19.02 -2.81 -12.47
CA PHE A 194 -17.61 -3.06 -12.13
C PHE A 194 -17.10 -1.85 -11.36
N GLY A 195 -16.21 -2.06 -10.42
CA GLY A 195 -15.68 -0.98 -9.60
C GLY A 195 -14.24 -1.23 -9.19
N MET A 196 -13.60 -0.20 -8.67
CA MET A 196 -12.24 -0.25 -8.16
C MET A 196 -12.14 0.58 -6.88
N ILE A 197 -11.45 0.04 -5.88
CA ILE A 197 -10.99 0.78 -4.71
C ILE A 197 -9.47 0.81 -4.78
N MET A 198 -8.87 1.96 -4.52
CA MET A 198 -7.43 2.11 -4.43
C MET A 198 -7.03 2.53 -3.03
N ARG A 199 -5.95 1.93 -2.49
CA ARG A 199 -5.45 2.19 -1.14
C ARG A 199 -3.95 2.44 -1.17
N ASP A 200 -3.47 3.18 -0.17
CA ASP A 200 -2.05 3.26 0.16
C ASP A 200 -1.70 2.38 1.37
N ASN A 201 -0.45 2.47 1.83
CA ASN A 201 0.05 1.71 3.00
C ASN A 201 -0.23 2.40 4.34
N PHE A 202 -0.98 3.52 4.34
CA PHE A 202 -1.28 4.33 5.51
C PHE A 202 -2.76 4.29 5.91
N ASP A 203 -3.48 3.29 5.43
CA ASP A 203 -4.93 3.09 5.63
C ASP A 203 -5.82 4.14 4.92
N ASN A 204 -5.26 4.97 4.01
CA ASN A 204 -6.07 5.81 3.15
C ASN A 204 -6.65 4.98 2.01
N ALA A 205 -7.94 5.22 1.70
CA ALA A 205 -8.65 4.52 0.63
C ALA A 205 -9.52 5.49 -0.16
N SER A 206 -9.73 5.18 -1.45
CA SER A 206 -10.77 5.82 -2.24
C SER A 206 -12.16 5.28 -1.88
N ASP A 207 -13.20 6.01 -2.21
CA ASP A 207 -14.51 5.42 -2.43
C ASP A 207 -14.44 4.42 -3.59
N THR A 208 -15.51 3.62 -3.75
CA THR A 208 -15.62 2.76 -4.93
C THR A 208 -15.77 3.60 -6.18
N ILE A 209 -14.82 3.49 -7.10
CA ILE A 209 -14.81 4.18 -8.37
C ILE A 209 -15.50 3.29 -9.39
N PHE A 210 -16.52 3.83 -10.05
CA PHE A 210 -17.28 3.16 -11.09
C PHE A 210 -16.93 3.72 -12.48
N PRO A 211 -17.26 2.98 -13.57
CA PRO A 211 -17.25 3.53 -14.91
C PRO A 211 -18.11 4.80 -15.01
N SER A 212 -17.73 5.75 -15.83
CA SER A 212 -18.52 6.98 -16.05
C SER A 212 -19.93 6.71 -16.59
N GLU A 213 -20.10 5.61 -17.30
CA GLU A 213 -21.36 5.15 -17.88
C GLU A 213 -22.22 4.34 -16.89
N GLY A 214 -21.71 4.09 -15.67
CA GLY A 214 -22.35 3.27 -14.66
C GLY A 214 -22.17 1.78 -14.92
N GLN A 215 -23.19 1.07 -15.38
CA GLN A 215 -23.09 -0.33 -15.81
C GLN A 215 -22.41 -0.43 -17.18
N ILE A 216 -21.54 -1.42 -17.32
CA ILE A 216 -20.97 -1.79 -18.61
C ILE A 216 -21.35 -3.22 -18.98
N THR A 217 -21.51 -3.45 -20.29
CA THR A 217 -21.78 -4.77 -20.84
C THR A 217 -20.46 -5.36 -21.38
N PRO A 218 -19.94 -6.47 -20.82
CA PRO A 218 -18.76 -7.13 -21.37
C PRO A 218 -18.93 -7.47 -22.86
N LEU A 219 -17.84 -7.35 -23.60
CA LEU A 219 -17.82 -7.74 -25.01
C LEU A 219 -17.74 -9.27 -25.11
N PHE A 220 -18.62 -9.87 -25.87
CA PHE A 220 -18.67 -11.29 -26.19
C PHE A 220 -18.56 -12.24 -24.98
N GLU A 221 -19.53 -13.13 -24.89
CA GLU A 221 -19.61 -14.20 -23.89
C GLU A 221 -19.05 -15.53 -24.40
N GLU A 222 -19.27 -15.80 -25.68
CA GLU A 222 -18.99 -17.10 -26.28
C GLU A 222 -17.61 -17.15 -26.95
N LYS A 223 -17.00 -18.33 -26.91
CA LYS A 223 -15.80 -18.59 -27.72
C LYS A 223 -16.14 -18.36 -29.19
N LEU A 224 -15.26 -17.66 -29.89
CA LEU A 224 -15.35 -17.52 -31.34
C LEU A 224 -15.42 -18.91 -31.98
N ASN A 225 -16.40 -19.12 -32.86
CA ASN A 225 -16.54 -20.38 -33.58
C ASN A 225 -15.41 -20.49 -34.61
N LYS A 226 -14.41 -21.30 -34.31
CA LYS A 226 -13.25 -21.53 -35.18
C LYS A 226 -13.63 -21.99 -36.56
N LYS A 227 -14.73 -22.74 -36.74
CA LYS A 227 -15.25 -23.20 -38.05
C LYS A 227 -15.71 -22.03 -38.95
N LYS A 228 -15.95 -20.86 -38.40
CA LYS A 228 -16.30 -19.65 -39.15
C LYS A 228 -15.09 -18.77 -39.47
N MET A 229 -13.90 -19.11 -38.99
CA MET A 229 -12.68 -18.38 -39.28
C MET A 229 -12.19 -18.78 -40.69
N VAL A 230 -11.90 -17.75 -41.50
CA VAL A 230 -11.31 -17.93 -42.81
C VAL A 230 -9.84 -17.51 -42.70
N VAL A 231 -8.94 -18.43 -43.06
CA VAL A 231 -7.52 -18.10 -43.18
C VAL A 231 -7.35 -17.12 -44.33
N MET A 232 -6.99 -15.88 -44.04
CA MET A 232 -6.63 -14.91 -45.07
C MET A 232 -5.24 -15.28 -45.60
N LYS A 233 -5.17 -15.73 -46.83
CA LYS A 233 -3.91 -15.82 -47.57
C LYS A 233 -3.50 -14.39 -47.95
N LEU A 234 -2.58 -13.83 -47.20
CA LEU A 234 -1.92 -12.60 -47.57
C LEU A 234 -1.09 -12.86 -48.84
N GLY A 235 -1.01 -11.85 -49.75
CA GLY A 235 -0.31 -12.01 -51.03
C GLY A 235 1.14 -12.42 -50.88
N SER A 236 1.80 -12.68 -52.04
CA SER A 236 3.11 -13.33 -52.18
C SER A 236 4.29 -12.72 -51.40
N ASP A 237 4.13 -11.53 -50.85
CA ASP A 237 5.17 -10.82 -50.07
C ASP A 237 5.14 -11.12 -48.56
N ALA A 238 4.15 -11.86 -48.07
CA ALA A 238 4.07 -12.25 -46.67
C ALA A 238 4.87 -13.54 -46.45
N SER A 239 5.98 -13.42 -45.76
CA SER A 239 6.87 -14.54 -45.39
C SER A 239 6.25 -15.57 -44.40
N PHE A 240 4.94 -15.56 -44.25
CA PHE A 240 4.18 -16.52 -43.41
C PHE A 240 3.79 -17.79 -44.16
N THR A 241 4.32 -18.00 -45.34
CA THR A 241 3.91 -19.05 -46.23
C THR A 241 4.40 -20.39 -45.81
N ASN A 242 4.63 -20.97 -44.93
CA ASN A 242 4.96 -22.41 -44.68
C ASN A 242 5.38 -22.72 -43.24
N TRP A 243 4.62 -22.29 -42.26
CA TRP A 243 4.60 -23.01 -41.01
C TRP A 243 3.54 -24.14 -41.15
N GLU A 244 4.01 -25.30 -41.51
CA GLU A 244 3.21 -26.53 -41.41
C GLU A 244 2.69 -26.63 -39.98
N GLY A 245 1.37 -26.58 -39.80
CA GLY A 245 0.71 -26.66 -38.50
C GLY A 245 -0.09 -25.42 -38.07
N MET A 246 0.06 -24.25 -38.72
CA MET A 246 -0.77 -23.10 -38.37
C MET A 246 -2.26 -23.31 -38.74
N ASP A 247 -2.52 -24.04 -39.77
CA ASP A 247 -3.88 -24.38 -40.20
C ASP A 247 -4.56 -25.35 -39.18
N SER A 248 -3.82 -26.22 -38.52
CA SER A 248 -4.34 -27.14 -37.51
C SER A 248 -4.79 -26.42 -36.24
N TYR A 249 -4.11 -25.33 -35.82
CA TYR A 249 -4.51 -24.52 -34.65
C TYR A 249 -5.80 -23.73 -34.85
N LEU A 250 -6.17 -23.45 -36.10
CA LEU A 250 -7.38 -22.71 -36.44
C LEU A 250 -8.56 -23.65 -36.80
N ILE A 251 -8.29 -24.89 -37.13
CA ILE A 251 -9.27 -25.79 -37.75
C ILE A 251 -9.59 -27.01 -36.88
N ASP A 252 -8.75 -27.38 -35.91
CA ASP A 252 -9.02 -28.51 -35.02
C ASP A 252 -10.02 -28.18 -33.93
N ASP A 253 -10.95 -29.11 -33.72
CA ASP A 253 -12.17 -29.09 -32.88
C ASP A 253 -12.00 -28.73 -31.41
#